data_f7038ef0ae5f4db5d232b9bb5ec06588
#
_entry.id   f7038ef0ae5f4db5d232b9bb5ec06588
#
_cell.length_a   1.000
_cell.length_b   1.000
_cell.length_c   1.000
_cell.angle_alpha   90.00
_cell.angle_beta   90.00
_cell.angle_gamma   90.00
#
_symmetry.space_group_name_H-M   'P 1'
#
loop_
_entity.id
_entity.type
_entity.pdbx_description
1 polymer ?
#
loop_
_entity_poly.entity_id
_entity_poly.type
_entity_poly.pdbx_seq_one_letter_code
_entity_poly.pdbx_strand_id
1 'polypeptide(L)'
;VTLRRDAQRNREALLTAAREVFATSGLDAPLDEIARRAEVGNATLYRHFPDRAALVESVFHELLAETTRLGEEARADADAWAGLTGYLEGVFATLAANRAANDLMTTAIRGAASLDALHLHNRETIGILISRAQEQGTVRDDVVAEDLLFVLAALGRVVPASADVVPGAWRRCLALVLDGLRVEAVPSLPAPPLTPDQLGQVLHGLGPNSARRSK
;
A
#
# COMPACT_ATOMS: atom_id res chain seq x y z
N VAL A 1 7.76 33.11 -20.74
CA VAL A 1 6.75 32.99 -19.65
C VAL A 1 5.64 32.01 -20.06
N THR A 2 5.15 32.03 -21.31
CA THR A 2 4.03 31.20 -21.80
C THR A 2 4.36 29.70 -21.78
N LEU A 3 5.53 29.29 -22.29
CA LEU A 3 5.97 27.88 -22.36
C LEU A 3 6.06 27.21 -20.99
N ARG A 4 6.47 27.92 -19.93
CA ARG A 4 6.49 27.38 -18.57
C ARG A 4 5.07 27.18 -18.00
N ARG A 5 4.16 28.10 -18.29
CA ARG A 5 2.74 27.98 -17.89
C ARG A 5 2.05 26.81 -18.58
N ASP A 6 2.30 26.61 -19.86
CA ASP A 6 1.73 25.50 -20.63
C ASP A 6 2.29 24.15 -20.15
N ALA A 7 3.59 24.09 -19.86
CA ALA A 7 4.20 22.88 -19.28
C ALA A 7 3.62 22.53 -17.90
N GLN A 8 3.43 23.53 -17.03
CA GLN A 8 2.82 23.34 -15.71
C GLN A 8 1.37 22.87 -15.83
N ARG A 9 0.57 23.50 -16.69
CA ARG A 9 -0.82 23.10 -16.94
C ARG A 9 -0.92 21.66 -17.46
N ASN A 10 -0.04 21.28 -18.40
CA ASN A 10 -0.01 19.92 -18.93
C ASN A 10 0.38 18.89 -17.84
N ARG A 11 1.31 19.24 -16.95
CA ARG A 11 1.70 18.39 -15.84
C ARG A 11 0.54 18.16 -14.86
N GLU A 12 -0.20 19.21 -14.51
CA GLU A 12 -1.36 19.14 -13.62
C GLU A 12 -2.51 18.33 -14.24
N ALA A 13 -2.78 18.53 -15.54
CA ALA A 13 -3.75 17.75 -16.29
C ALA A 13 -3.39 16.25 -16.30
N LEU A 14 -2.13 15.91 -16.52
CA LEU A 14 -1.63 14.53 -16.48
C LEU A 14 -1.78 13.90 -15.08
N LEU A 15 -1.47 14.64 -14.01
CA LEU A 15 -1.63 14.14 -12.64
C LEU A 15 -3.10 13.91 -12.28
N THR A 16 -3.99 14.82 -12.70
CA THR A 16 -5.44 14.67 -12.49
C THR A 16 -5.98 13.46 -13.24
N ALA A 17 -5.67 13.33 -14.53
CA ALA A 17 -6.07 12.19 -15.34
C ALA A 17 -5.50 10.87 -14.79
N ALA A 18 -4.25 10.86 -14.33
CA ALA A 18 -3.62 9.68 -13.74
C ALA A 18 -4.31 9.26 -12.45
N ARG A 19 -4.68 10.19 -11.55
CA ARG A 19 -5.46 9.87 -10.33
C ARG A 19 -6.77 9.16 -10.66
N GLU A 20 -7.51 9.68 -11.64
CA GLU A 20 -8.80 9.11 -12.06
C GLU A 20 -8.64 7.73 -12.71
N VAL A 21 -7.68 7.58 -13.62
CA VAL A 21 -7.43 6.31 -14.32
C VAL A 21 -6.91 5.26 -13.35
N PHE A 22 -5.96 5.60 -12.50
CA PHE A 22 -5.45 4.67 -11.49
C PHE A 22 -6.50 4.27 -10.45
N ALA A 23 -7.38 5.20 -10.04
CA ALA A 23 -8.45 4.89 -9.09
C ALA A 23 -9.44 3.85 -9.63
N THR A 24 -9.69 3.84 -10.94
CA THR A 24 -10.67 2.94 -11.57
C THR A 24 -10.03 1.67 -12.15
N SER A 25 -8.86 1.79 -12.78
CA SER A 25 -8.23 0.73 -13.57
C SER A 25 -6.99 0.13 -12.89
N GLY A 26 -6.56 0.71 -11.73
CA GLY A 26 -5.36 0.28 -11.03
C GLY A 26 -4.07 0.83 -11.66
N LEU A 27 -2.94 0.53 -11.03
CA LEU A 27 -1.62 1.06 -11.43
C LEU A 27 -1.09 0.49 -12.75
N ASP A 28 -1.74 -0.56 -13.28
CA ASP A 28 -1.40 -1.19 -14.57
C ASP A 28 -2.02 -0.50 -15.77
N ALA A 29 -2.92 0.45 -15.54
CA ALA A 29 -3.58 1.17 -16.63
C ALA A 29 -2.58 1.69 -17.66
N PRO A 30 -2.87 1.59 -18.97
CA PRO A 30 -2.00 2.06 -20.01
C PRO A 30 -1.73 3.58 -19.90
N LEU A 31 -0.46 4.00 -20.02
CA LEU A 31 -0.10 5.42 -19.91
C LEU A 31 -0.65 6.27 -21.06
N ASP A 32 -0.91 5.67 -22.21
CA ASP A 32 -1.56 6.32 -23.36
C ASP A 32 -3.03 6.69 -23.07
N GLU A 33 -3.73 5.94 -22.24
CA GLU A 33 -5.06 6.30 -21.75
C GLU A 33 -5.01 7.55 -20.88
N ILE A 34 -3.99 7.67 -20.02
CA ILE A 34 -3.78 8.86 -19.19
C ILE A 34 -3.49 10.08 -20.06
N ALA A 35 -2.59 9.94 -21.05
CA ALA A 35 -2.28 11.02 -21.97
C ALA A 35 -3.53 11.49 -22.75
N ARG A 36 -4.32 10.55 -23.25
CA ARG A 36 -5.58 10.82 -23.96
C ARG A 36 -6.59 11.54 -23.06
N ARG A 37 -6.74 11.11 -21.81
CA ARG A 37 -7.68 11.73 -20.86
C ARG A 37 -7.23 13.14 -20.42
N ALA A 38 -5.93 13.38 -20.37
CA ALA A 38 -5.33 14.68 -20.11
C ALA A 38 -5.32 15.60 -21.34
N GLU A 39 -5.79 15.12 -22.49
CA GLU A 39 -5.77 15.83 -23.77
C GLU A 39 -4.36 16.27 -24.21
N VAL A 40 -3.35 15.46 -23.91
CA VAL A 40 -1.96 15.69 -24.33
C VAL A 40 -1.41 14.51 -25.12
N GLY A 41 -0.38 14.78 -25.93
CA GLY A 41 0.31 13.71 -26.67
C GLY A 41 1.20 12.86 -25.76
N ASN A 42 1.40 11.57 -26.12
CA ASN A 42 2.28 10.65 -25.40
C ASN A 42 3.71 11.21 -25.22
N ALA A 43 4.25 11.89 -26.22
CA ALA A 43 5.56 12.53 -26.13
C ALA A 43 5.61 13.60 -25.02
N THR A 44 4.50 14.29 -24.76
CA THR A 44 4.38 15.26 -23.67
C THR A 44 4.35 14.54 -22.32
N LEU A 45 3.62 13.43 -22.20
CA LEU A 45 3.60 12.60 -20.98
C LEU A 45 5.02 12.14 -20.63
N TYR A 46 5.73 11.50 -21.56
CA TYR A 46 7.09 10.98 -21.31
C TYR A 46 8.13 12.07 -21.06
N ARG A 47 7.91 13.28 -21.52
CA ARG A 47 8.76 14.43 -21.19
C ARG A 47 8.58 14.90 -19.74
N HIS A 48 7.38 14.77 -19.16
CA HIS A 48 7.10 15.12 -17.77
C HIS A 48 7.38 13.97 -16.81
N PHE A 49 7.11 12.75 -17.23
CA PHE A 49 7.23 11.52 -16.46
C PHE A 49 7.93 10.48 -17.34
N PRO A 50 9.26 10.30 -17.19
CA PRO A 50 10.06 9.46 -18.07
C PRO A 50 9.63 8.00 -18.05
N ASP A 51 9.00 7.56 -16.97
CA ASP A 51 8.48 6.22 -16.79
C ASP A 51 7.22 6.20 -15.89
N ARG A 52 6.64 5.03 -15.74
CA ARG A 52 5.48 4.80 -14.87
C ARG A 52 5.78 5.12 -13.41
N ALA A 53 6.97 4.77 -12.93
CA ALA A 53 7.36 4.97 -11.54
C ALA A 53 7.33 6.45 -11.17
N ALA A 54 7.93 7.32 -12.00
CA ALA A 54 7.92 8.77 -11.80
C ALA A 54 6.51 9.38 -11.78
N LEU A 55 5.60 8.87 -12.62
CA LEU A 55 4.20 9.30 -12.61
C LEU A 55 3.50 8.85 -11.33
N VAL A 56 3.64 7.59 -10.94
CA VAL A 56 3.05 7.02 -9.71
C VAL A 56 3.55 7.77 -8.49
N GLU A 57 4.86 7.99 -8.35
CA GLU A 57 5.42 8.78 -7.25
C GLU A 57 4.81 10.17 -7.15
N SER A 58 4.67 10.85 -8.29
CA SER A 58 4.10 12.20 -8.33
C SER A 58 2.60 12.23 -8.01
N VAL A 59 1.85 11.20 -8.42
CA VAL A 59 0.40 11.08 -8.14
C VAL A 59 0.14 10.82 -6.68
N PHE A 60 0.94 9.97 -6.05
CA PHE A 60 0.68 9.46 -4.70
C PHE A 60 1.55 10.10 -3.62
N HIS A 61 2.29 11.15 -3.94
CA HIS A 61 3.18 11.84 -3.00
C HIS A 61 2.48 12.18 -1.66
N GLU A 62 1.28 12.75 -1.71
CA GLU A 62 0.52 13.10 -0.50
C GLU A 62 0.07 11.86 0.29
N LEU A 63 -0.34 10.80 -0.40
CA LEU A 63 -0.72 9.52 0.22
C LEU A 63 0.46 8.87 0.93
N LEU A 64 1.64 8.87 0.29
CA LEU A 64 2.87 8.32 0.86
C LEU A 64 3.25 9.08 2.14
N ALA A 65 3.21 10.42 2.10
CA ALA A 65 3.48 11.28 3.25
C ALA A 65 2.48 11.04 4.40
N GLU A 66 1.19 10.90 4.09
CA GLU A 66 0.14 10.64 5.08
C GLU A 66 0.32 9.27 5.74
N THR A 67 0.64 8.22 4.97
CA THR A 67 0.88 6.88 5.53
C THR A 67 2.11 6.89 6.45
N THR A 68 3.17 7.62 6.08
CA THR A 68 4.35 7.78 6.91
C THR A 68 4.00 8.49 8.22
N ARG A 69 3.24 9.57 8.17
CA ARG A 69 2.77 10.30 9.35
C ARG A 69 1.95 9.42 10.29
N LEU A 70 1.00 8.65 9.77
CA LEU A 70 0.21 7.69 10.56
C LEU A 70 1.10 6.66 11.27
N GLY A 71 2.15 6.18 10.61
CA GLY A 71 3.11 5.26 11.22
C GLY A 71 3.92 5.90 12.33
N GLU A 72 4.35 7.16 12.18
CA GLU A 72 5.07 7.91 13.21
C GLU A 72 4.19 8.18 14.43
N GLU A 73 2.94 8.58 14.22
CA GLU A 73 1.96 8.78 15.30
C GLU A 73 1.68 7.49 16.07
N ALA A 74 1.47 6.37 15.36
CA ALA A 74 1.26 5.08 15.99
C ALA A 74 2.46 4.63 16.83
N ARG A 75 3.69 4.86 16.33
CA ARG A 75 4.92 4.54 17.11
C ARG A 75 5.08 5.41 18.35
N ALA A 76 4.53 6.62 18.35
CA ALA A 76 4.57 7.53 19.51
C ALA A 76 3.53 7.20 20.59
N ASP A 77 2.52 6.37 20.27
CA ASP A 77 1.51 5.96 21.26
C ASP A 77 2.16 5.16 22.41
N ALA A 78 1.81 5.48 23.66
CA ALA A 78 2.29 4.76 24.83
C ALA A 78 1.73 3.32 24.90
N ASP A 79 0.50 3.11 24.48
CA ASP A 79 -0.15 1.81 24.30
C ASP A 79 0.17 1.26 22.91
N ALA A 80 1.10 0.32 22.84
CA ALA A 80 1.55 -0.27 21.58
C ALA A 80 0.44 -1.04 20.85
N TRP A 81 -0.51 -1.64 21.60
CA TRP A 81 -1.67 -2.30 21.01
C TRP A 81 -2.62 -1.29 20.37
N ALA A 82 -2.92 -0.19 21.04
CA ALA A 82 -3.72 0.88 20.48
C ALA A 82 -3.05 1.49 19.23
N GLY A 83 -1.74 1.75 19.29
CA GLY A 83 -0.95 2.19 18.14
C GLY A 83 -1.02 1.21 16.96
N LEU A 84 -0.84 -0.09 17.21
CA LEU A 84 -0.89 -1.13 16.17
C LEU A 84 -2.29 -1.21 15.52
N THR A 85 -3.33 -1.25 16.34
CA THR A 85 -4.72 -1.35 15.85
C THR A 85 -5.12 -0.12 15.06
N GLY A 86 -4.83 1.08 15.57
CA GLY A 86 -5.12 2.34 14.86
C GLY A 86 -4.36 2.47 13.55
N TYR A 87 -3.10 2.07 13.52
CA TYR A 87 -2.29 2.05 12.29
C TYR A 87 -2.88 1.11 11.23
N LEU A 88 -3.20 -0.13 11.62
CA LEU A 88 -3.79 -1.11 10.71
C LEU A 88 -5.17 -0.67 10.22
N GLU A 89 -6.01 -0.08 11.07
CA GLU A 89 -7.29 0.50 10.66
C GLU A 89 -7.11 1.61 9.62
N GLY A 90 -6.15 2.50 9.80
CA GLY A 90 -5.82 3.55 8.83
C GLY A 90 -5.35 3.00 7.50
N VAL A 91 -4.45 2.01 7.52
CA VAL A 91 -3.97 1.30 6.31
C VAL A 91 -5.15 0.63 5.59
N PHE A 92 -5.98 -0.14 6.27
CA PHE A 92 -7.13 -0.82 5.66
C PHE A 92 -8.19 0.17 5.14
N ALA A 93 -8.43 1.28 5.82
CA ALA A 93 -9.30 2.33 5.32
C ALA A 93 -8.78 2.91 3.99
N THR A 94 -7.47 3.11 3.88
CA THR A 94 -6.80 3.56 2.65
C THR A 94 -6.93 2.52 1.53
N LEU A 95 -6.70 1.23 1.82
CA LEU A 95 -6.87 0.13 0.85
C LEU A 95 -8.31 0.04 0.32
N ALA A 96 -9.29 0.29 1.18
CA ALA A 96 -10.71 0.22 0.83
C ALA A 96 -11.19 1.44 0.03
N ALA A 97 -10.58 2.60 0.27
CA ALA A 97 -11.01 3.86 -0.35
C ALA A 97 -10.57 4.01 -1.80
N ASN A 98 -9.45 3.39 -2.20
CA ASN A 98 -8.84 3.65 -3.50
C ASN A 98 -8.07 2.43 -4.01
N ARG A 99 -8.48 1.91 -5.18
CA ARG A 99 -7.83 0.75 -5.82
C ARG A 99 -6.33 0.97 -6.07
N ALA A 100 -5.95 2.15 -6.51
CA ALA A 100 -4.55 2.45 -6.78
C ALA A 100 -3.72 2.56 -5.49
N ALA A 101 -4.29 3.10 -4.40
CA ALA A 101 -3.67 3.07 -3.08
C ALA A 101 -3.46 1.62 -2.60
N ASN A 102 -4.46 0.75 -2.84
CA ASN A 102 -4.36 -0.66 -2.54
C ASN A 102 -3.22 -1.33 -3.35
N ASP A 103 -3.17 -1.12 -4.66
CA ASP A 103 -2.11 -1.69 -5.51
C ASP A 103 -0.72 -1.22 -5.04
N LEU A 104 -0.59 0.06 -4.65
CA LEU A 104 0.63 0.64 -4.09
C LEU A 104 1.10 -0.06 -2.81
N MET A 105 0.19 -0.29 -1.87
CA MET A 105 0.52 -0.83 -0.56
C MET A 105 0.71 -2.35 -0.55
N THR A 106 0.17 -3.05 -1.55
CA THR A 106 0.15 -4.52 -1.60
C THR A 106 1.01 -5.14 -2.70
N THR A 107 1.61 -4.32 -3.56
CA THR A 107 2.50 -4.79 -4.64
C THR A 107 3.79 -3.98 -4.68
N ALA A 108 4.85 -4.55 -5.26
CA ALA A 108 6.10 -3.84 -5.49
C ALA A 108 6.19 -3.34 -6.93
N ILE A 109 6.48 -2.04 -7.10
CA ILE A 109 6.73 -1.42 -8.40
C ILE A 109 8.23 -1.15 -8.53
N ARG A 110 8.87 -1.80 -9.49
CA ARG A 110 10.32 -1.62 -9.70
C ARG A 110 10.65 -0.19 -10.10
N GLY A 111 11.66 0.38 -9.45
CA GLY A 111 12.19 1.70 -9.76
C GLY A 111 11.46 2.86 -9.09
N ALA A 112 10.48 2.61 -8.22
CA ALA A 112 9.80 3.61 -7.41
C ALA A 112 10.44 3.66 -6.01
N ALA A 113 11.48 4.47 -5.84
CA ALA A 113 12.26 4.51 -4.60
C ALA A 113 11.42 4.96 -3.38
N SER A 114 10.45 5.85 -3.57
CA SER A 114 9.56 6.27 -2.49
C SER A 114 8.58 5.17 -2.07
N LEU A 115 8.22 4.25 -2.98
CA LEU A 115 7.41 3.09 -2.63
C LEU A 115 8.22 2.04 -1.86
N ASP A 116 9.47 1.82 -2.26
CA ASP A 116 10.38 0.95 -1.52
C ASP A 116 10.60 1.50 -0.10
N ALA A 117 10.76 2.81 0.05
CA ALA A 117 10.86 3.49 1.34
C ALA A 117 9.57 3.36 2.17
N LEU A 118 8.39 3.47 1.55
CA LEU A 118 7.11 3.25 2.22
C LEU A 118 6.95 1.81 2.71
N HIS A 119 7.27 0.81 1.89
CA HIS A 119 7.21 -0.59 2.29
C HIS A 119 8.16 -0.89 3.46
N LEU A 120 9.36 -0.33 3.44
CA LEU A 120 10.31 -0.41 4.55
C LEU A 120 9.73 0.26 5.80
N HIS A 121 9.20 1.48 5.68
CA HIS A 121 8.57 2.21 6.79
C HIS A 121 7.41 1.42 7.41
N ASN A 122 6.52 0.85 6.58
CA ASN A 122 5.39 0.04 7.06
C ASN A 122 5.89 -1.20 7.83
N ARG A 123 6.89 -1.90 7.28
CA ARG A 123 7.50 -3.06 7.93
C ARG A 123 8.13 -2.71 9.27
N GLU A 124 8.91 -1.63 9.32
CA GLU A 124 9.54 -1.14 10.56
C GLU A 124 8.49 -0.70 11.59
N THR A 125 7.46 0.03 11.15
CA THR A 125 6.37 0.49 12.03
C THR A 125 5.65 -0.69 12.67
N ILE A 126 5.24 -1.67 11.87
CA ILE A 126 4.56 -2.87 12.36
C ILE A 126 5.50 -3.67 13.29
N GLY A 127 6.77 -3.82 12.93
CA GLY A 127 7.76 -4.55 13.74
C GLY A 127 7.98 -3.91 15.11
N ILE A 128 8.13 -2.58 15.17
CA ILE A 128 8.29 -1.84 16.42
C ILE A 128 7.03 -1.98 17.30
N LEU A 129 5.84 -1.84 16.71
CA LEU A 129 4.58 -1.93 17.44
C LEU A 129 4.32 -3.34 17.96
N ILE A 130 4.61 -4.39 17.18
CA ILE A 130 4.52 -5.78 17.60
C ILE A 130 5.48 -6.03 18.79
N SER A 131 6.77 -5.68 18.65
CA SER A 131 7.76 -5.90 19.72
C SER A 131 7.35 -5.22 21.01
N ARG A 132 6.91 -3.97 20.95
CA ARG A 132 6.42 -3.26 22.14
C ARG A 132 5.16 -3.85 22.74
N ALA A 133 4.22 -4.32 21.90
CA ALA A 133 2.99 -4.95 22.36
C ALA A 133 3.26 -6.34 22.98
N GLN A 134 4.27 -7.07 22.51
CA GLN A 134 4.79 -8.31 23.12
C GLN A 134 5.42 -8.01 24.48
N GLU A 135 6.28 -6.99 24.60
CA GLU A 135 6.85 -6.52 25.87
C GLU A 135 5.76 -6.08 26.88
N GLN A 136 4.67 -5.48 26.39
CA GLN A 136 3.50 -5.11 27.19
C GLN A 136 2.56 -6.31 27.51
N GLY A 137 2.86 -7.50 26.99
CA GLY A 137 2.08 -8.71 27.22
C GLY A 137 0.71 -8.73 26.56
N THR A 138 0.51 -7.95 25.50
CA THR A 138 -0.78 -7.84 24.78
C THR A 138 -0.82 -8.63 23.47
N VAL A 139 0.34 -8.89 22.86
CA VAL A 139 0.51 -9.65 21.62
C VAL A 139 1.33 -10.91 21.87
N ARG A 140 0.99 -12.00 21.20
CA ARG A 140 1.69 -13.29 21.28
C ARG A 140 3.12 -13.21 20.75
N ASP A 141 4.05 -13.98 21.32
CA ASP A 141 5.48 -13.87 21.05
C ASP A 141 5.93 -14.46 19.70
N ASP A 142 5.09 -15.27 19.05
CA ASP A 142 5.40 -15.97 17.81
C ASP A 142 4.92 -15.25 16.53
N VAL A 143 4.47 -13.99 16.65
CA VAL A 143 4.06 -13.13 15.52
C VAL A 143 5.16 -12.14 15.15
N VAL A 144 5.37 -11.95 13.87
CA VAL A 144 6.32 -10.97 13.30
C VAL A 144 5.63 -10.03 12.30
N ALA A 145 6.32 -8.96 11.89
CA ALA A 145 5.79 -7.99 10.94
C ALA A 145 5.38 -8.63 9.61
N GLU A 146 6.13 -9.62 9.16
CA GLU A 146 5.91 -10.32 7.90
C GLU A 146 4.55 -11.04 7.85
N ASP A 147 4.06 -11.56 8.98
CA ASP A 147 2.73 -12.19 9.08
C ASP A 147 1.63 -11.17 8.76
N LEU A 148 1.68 -9.99 9.36
CA LEU A 148 0.71 -8.93 9.10
C LEU A 148 0.82 -8.37 7.68
N LEU A 149 2.03 -8.17 7.16
CA LEU A 149 2.24 -7.72 5.80
C LEU A 149 1.74 -8.74 4.76
N PHE A 150 1.89 -10.04 5.04
CA PHE A 150 1.33 -11.10 4.21
C PHE A 150 -0.21 -11.06 4.20
N VAL A 151 -0.82 -10.89 5.38
CA VAL A 151 -2.28 -10.73 5.52
C VAL A 151 -2.78 -9.48 4.79
N LEU A 152 -2.09 -8.34 4.92
CA LEU A 152 -2.40 -7.10 4.20
C LEU A 152 -2.38 -7.32 2.68
N ALA A 153 -1.36 -8.00 2.16
CA ALA A 153 -1.26 -8.31 0.74
C ALA A 153 -2.38 -9.25 0.26
N ALA A 154 -2.76 -10.23 1.07
CA ALA A 154 -3.86 -11.14 0.76
C ALA A 154 -5.23 -10.43 0.76
N LEU A 155 -5.51 -9.63 1.79
CA LEU A 155 -6.75 -8.87 1.91
C LEU A 155 -6.84 -7.74 0.88
N GLY A 156 -5.72 -7.16 0.48
CA GLY A 156 -5.64 -6.15 -0.56
C GLY A 156 -6.25 -6.57 -1.90
N ARG A 157 -6.41 -7.89 -2.15
CA ARG A 157 -7.13 -8.39 -3.32
C ARG A 157 -8.64 -8.41 -3.13
N VAL A 158 -9.11 -8.62 -1.91
CA VAL A 158 -10.53 -8.83 -1.60
C VAL A 158 -11.22 -7.54 -1.16
N VAL A 159 -10.50 -6.67 -0.44
CA VAL A 159 -11.05 -5.43 0.11
C VAL A 159 -11.65 -4.52 -0.96
N PRO A 160 -10.94 -4.17 -2.06
CA PRO A 160 -11.52 -3.34 -3.12
C PRO A 160 -12.70 -4.01 -3.82
N ALA A 161 -12.63 -5.33 -4.05
CA ALA A 161 -13.71 -6.08 -4.70
C ALA A 161 -14.98 -6.16 -3.84
N SER A 162 -14.87 -6.02 -2.51
CA SER A 162 -16.01 -6.03 -1.59
C SER A 162 -16.62 -4.66 -1.34
N ALA A 163 -15.92 -3.58 -1.70
CA ALA A 163 -16.29 -2.21 -1.32
C ALA A 163 -17.67 -1.79 -1.85
N ASP A 164 -18.01 -2.17 -3.09
CA ASP A 164 -19.29 -1.84 -3.73
C ASP A 164 -20.45 -2.73 -3.26
N VAL A 165 -20.15 -3.93 -2.70
CA VAL A 165 -21.15 -4.90 -2.28
C VAL A 165 -21.46 -4.74 -0.79
N VAL A 166 -20.44 -4.67 0.05
CA VAL A 166 -20.54 -4.53 1.51
C VAL A 166 -19.49 -3.54 1.99
N PRO A 167 -19.76 -2.23 1.95
CA PRO A 167 -18.85 -1.21 2.45
C PRO A 167 -18.45 -1.47 3.91
N GLY A 168 -17.15 -1.51 4.18
CA GLY A 168 -16.63 -1.72 5.53
C GLY A 168 -16.52 -3.18 5.98
N ALA A 169 -16.77 -4.18 5.10
CA ALA A 169 -16.57 -5.61 5.41
C ALA A 169 -15.15 -5.91 5.91
N TRP A 170 -14.16 -5.15 5.46
CA TRP A 170 -12.77 -5.27 5.88
C TRP A 170 -12.58 -5.09 7.39
N ARG A 171 -13.42 -4.26 8.06
CA ARG A 171 -13.33 -4.07 9.52
C ARG A 171 -13.55 -5.36 10.28
N ARG A 172 -14.47 -6.20 9.79
CA ARG A 172 -14.70 -7.52 10.38
C ARG A 172 -13.52 -8.45 10.17
N CYS A 173 -12.92 -8.43 8.98
CA CYS A 173 -11.72 -9.23 8.70
C CYS A 173 -10.54 -8.77 9.55
N LEU A 174 -10.33 -7.45 9.66
CA LEU A 174 -9.28 -6.89 10.51
C LEU A 174 -9.48 -7.28 11.97
N ALA A 175 -10.71 -7.18 12.51
CA ALA A 175 -11.00 -7.59 13.88
C ALA A 175 -10.62 -9.06 14.15
N LEU A 176 -10.96 -9.96 13.21
CA LEU A 176 -10.58 -11.39 13.33
C LEU A 176 -9.06 -11.59 13.34
N VAL A 177 -8.33 -10.81 12.51
CA VAL A 177 -6.86 -10.86 12.51
C VAL A 177 -6.30 -10.34 13.82
N LEU A 178 -6.78 -9.20 14.31
CA LEU A 178 -6.35 -8.60 15.57
C LEU A 178 -6.62 -9.52 16.76
N ASP A 179 -7.78 -10.16 16.82
CA ASP A 179 -8.10 -11.13 17.87
C ASP A 179 -7.10 -12.30 17.86
N GLY A 180 -6.68 -12.77 16.68
CA GLY A 180 -5.68 -13.82 16.53
C GLY A 180 -4.27 -13.44 16.97
N LEU A 181 -3.97 -12.14 17.14
CA LEU A 181 -2.66 -11.67 17.62
C LEU A 181 -2.55 -11.62 19.15
N ARG A 182 -3.66 -11.74 19.86
CA ARG A 182 -3.68 -11.62 21.32
C ARG A 182 -3.00 -12.79 22.02
N VAL A 183 -2.44 -12.52 23.21
CA VAL A 183 -1.73 -13.51 24.06
C VAL A 183 -2.64 -14.64 24.55
N GLU A 184 -3.96 -14.47 24.54
CA GLU A 184 -4.91 -15.40 25.17
C GLU A 184 -4.85 -16.80 24.54
N ALA A 185 -4.28 -17.73 25.29
CA ALA A 185 -4.37 -19.21 25.24
C ALA A 185 -4.56 -19.86 23.86
N VAL A 186 -3.73 -19.51 22.88
CA VAL A 186 -3.74 -20.13 21.56
C VAL A 186 -2.52 -21.02 21.38
N PRO A 187 -2.61 -22.15 20.67
CA PRO A 187 -1.45 -22.93 20.30
C PRO A 187 -0.48 -22.12 19.44
N SER A 188 0.80 -22.50 19.50
CA SER A 188 1.83 -21.93 18.64
C SER A 188 1.43 -21.98 17.16
N LEU A 189 1.87 -21.02 16.37
CA LEU A 189 1.63 -21.02 14.93
C LEU A 189 2.24 -22.26 14.28
N PRO A 190 1.56 -22.88 13.29
CA PRO A 190 1.92 -24.21 12.76
C PRO A 190 3.14 -24.20 11.84
N ALA A 191 3.63 -23.03 11.45
CA ALA A 191 4.75 -22.87 10.53
C ALA A 191 5.62 -21.68 10.96
N PRO A 192 6.91 -21.64 10.58
CA PRO A 192 7.76 -20.48 10.80
C PRO A 192 7.27 -19.29 9.97
N PRO A 193 7.53 -18.04 10.44
CA PRO A 193 7.20 -16.83 9.68
C PRO A 193 8.00 -16.74 8.39
N LEU A 194 7.48 -15.97 7.42
CA LEU A 194 8.24 -15.61 6.22
C LEU A 194 9.43 -14.73 6.61
N THR A 195 10.55 -14.93 5.92
CA THR A 195 11.63 -13.95 5.98
C THR A 195 11.26 -12.70 5.14
N PRO A 196 11.91 -11.54 5.40
CA PRO A 196 11.72 -10.34 4.57
C PRO A 196 11.92 -10.59 3.07
N ASP A 197 12.94 -11.39 2.71
CA ASP A 197 13.23 -11.73 1.32
C ASP A 197 12.14 -12.60 0.70
N GLN A 198 11.61 -13.56 1.44
CA GLN A 198 10.50 -14.41 0.99
C GLN A 198 9.23 -13.59 0.78
N LEU A 199 8.89 -12.70 1.73
CA LEU A 199 7.76 -11.78 1.57
C LEU A 199 7.97 -10.87 0.35
N GLY A 200 9.15 -10.30 0.17
CA GLY A 200 9.49 -9.50 -1.01
C GLY A 200 9.26 -10.25 -2.32
N GLN A 201 9.63 -11.53 -2.40
CA GLN A 201 9.37 -12.37 -3.58
C GLN A 201 7.87 -12.58 -3.82
N VAL A 202 7.07 -12.81 -2.76
CA VAL A 202 5.61 -12.92 -2.85
C VAL A 202 4.99 -11.62 -3.40
N LEU A 203 5.35 -10.48 -2.84
CA LEU A 203 4.83 -9.17 -3.28
C LEU A 203 5.19 -8.85 -4.73
N HIS A 204 6.41 -9.17 -5.17
CA HIS A 204 6.80 -9.07 -6.58
C HIS A 204 5.99 -10.00 -7.48
N GLY A 205 5.65 -11.20 -7.00
CA GLY A 205 4.78 -12.14 -7.71
C GLY A 205 3.34 -11.67 -7.85
N LEU A 206 2.86 -10.78 -6.99
CA LEU A 206 1.52 -10.17 -7.08
C LEU A 206 1.48 -8.98 -8.05
N GLY A 207 2.63 -8.48 -8.48
CA GLY A 207 2.73 -7.34 -9.40
C GLY A 207 2.25 -7.66 -10.82
N PRO A 208 2.00 -6.60 -11.61
CA PRO A 208 1.33 -6.66 -12.91
C PRO A 208 1.99 -7.51 -13.98
N ASN A 209 3.29 -7.76 -13.88
CA ASN A 209 4.04 -8.53 -14.89
C ASN A 209 4.19 -10.03 -14.58
N SER A 210 3.63 -10.54 -13.48
CA SER A 210 3.76 -11.95 -13.09
C SER A 210 2.94 -12.90 -13.98
N ALA A 211 1.79 -12.45 -14.46
CA ALA A 211 0.88 -13.25 -15.30
C ALA A 211 1.42 -13.55 -16.73
N ARG A 212 2.48 -12.83 -17.18
CA ARG A 212 3.08 -13.03 -18.52
C ARG A 212 4.24 -14.03 -18.56
N ARG A 213 4.71 -14.55 -17.42
CA ARG A 213 5.84 -15.49 -17.34
C ARG A 213 5.44 -16.97 -17.34
N SER A 214 4.13 -17.29 -17.35
CA SER A 214 3.61 -18.67 -17.33
C SER A 214 3.06 -19.13 -18.67
N LYS A 215 3.63 -18.65 -19.79
CA LYS A 215 3.37 -19.23 -21.13
C LYS A 215 4.67 -19.51 -21.83
#